data_429c181c4d05e933514c5a7312ecf582
#
_entry.id   429c181c4d05e933514c5a7312ecf582
#
_cell.length_a   1.000
_cell.length_b   1.000
_cell.length_c   1.000
_cell.angle_alpha   90.00
_cell.angle_beta   90.00
_cell.angle_gamma   90.00
#
_symmetry.space_group_name_H-M   'P 1'
#
loop_
_entity.id
_entity.type
_entity.pdbx_description
1 polymer ?
#
loop_
_entity_poly.entity_id
_entity_poly.type
_entity_poly.pdbx_seq_one_letter_code
_entity_poly.pdbx_strand_id
1 'polypeptide(L)'
;MAVQFIFGGSGRGKTYFLQHKIMEEAVNNPKKDYIMIVPEQFTMQTQKDMIKISPGHGIMNVDVQSFVRLAYRVFSETGVGNLSVLDDLGKIMILKKVLGQNKDELKYFGRNINKDGYISEIKSFMSELIQYGADEDEIERMIKASEKKPILKYKLQ
;
A
#
# COMPACT_ATOMS: atom_id res chain seq x y z
N MET A 1 17.98 18.71 7.75
CA MET A 1 16.79 17.87 8.01
C MET A 1 17.13 16.99 9.19
N ALA A 2 16.37 17.00 10.29
CA ALA A 2 16.63 16.17 11.47
C ALA A 2 15.61 15.02 11.47
N VAL A 3 16.09 13.78 11.65
CA VAL A 3 15.24 12.60 11.82
C VAL A 3 15.27 12.21 13.29
N GLN A 4 14.10 11.94 13.86
CA GLN A 4 13.97 11.49 15.23
C GLN A 4 13.29 10.12 15.26
N PHE A 5 13.90 9.16 15.96
CA PHE A 5 13.35 7.83 16.18
C PHE A 5 12.81 7.70 17.61
N ILE A 6 11.62 7.12 17.74
CA ILE A 6 10.99 6.85 19.03
C ILE A 6 10.92 5.34 19.24
N PHE A 7 11.72 4.83 20.17
CA PHE A 7 11.82 3.41 20.47
C PHE A 7 11.05 3.04 21.75
N GLY A 8 10.53 1.84 21.78
CA GLY A 8 9.83 1.28 22.95
C GLY A 8 8.99 0.06 22.58
N GLY A 9 8.71 -0.81 23.54
CA GLY A 9 7.81 -1.95 23.38
C GLY A 9 6.36 -1.55 23.08
N SER A 10 5.52 -2.52 22.74
CA SER A 10 4.07 -2.28 22.59
C SER A 10 3.46 -1.73 23.89
N GLY A 11 2.47 -0.84 23.79
CA GLY A 11 1.78 -0.26 24.96
C GLY A 11 2.58 0.76 25.77
N ARG A 12 3.82 1.10 25.41
CA ARG A 12 4.69 2.04 26.15
C ARG A 12 4.45 3.52 25.82
N GLY A 13 3.33 3.87 25.24
CA GLY A 13 2.93 5.28 25.04
C GLY A 13 3.63 6.00 23.88
N LYS A 14 4.28 5.30 22.95
CA LYS A 14 4.93 5.95 21.78
C LYS A 14 3.97 6.82 20.97
N THR A 15 2.80 6.28 20.65
CA THR A 15 1.77 7.00 19.90
C THR A 15 1.25 8.20 20.65
N TYR A 16 0.99 8.03 21.94
CA TYR A 16 0.58 9.13 22.84
C TYR A 16 1.61 10.25 22.84
N PHE A 17 2.88 9.91 23.04
CA PHE A 17 3.98 10.88 23.01
C PHE A 17 4.05 11.62 21.67
N LEU A 18 3.96 10.88 20.55
CA LEU A 18 4.03 11.48 19.22
C LEU A 18 2.86 12.43 18.94
N GLN A 19 1.64 12.02 19.29
CA GLN A 19 0.45 12.84 19.13
C GLN A 19 0.53 14.14 19.93
N HIS A 20 0.95 14.09 21.20
CA HIS A 20 1.11 15.27 22.04
C HIS A 20 2.21 16.19 21.51
N LYS A 21 3.35 15.64 21.10
CA LYS A 21 4.45 16.41 20.55
C LYS A 21 4.05 17.14 19.26
N ILE A 22 3.39 16.43 18.32
CA ILE A 22 2.91 17.05 17.07
C ILE A 22 1.89 18.15 17.39
N MET A 23 0.96 17.91 18.32
CA MET A 23 -0.04 18.89 18.70
C MET A 23 0.58 20.14 19.31
N GLU A 24 1.52 19.97 20.23
CA GLU A 24 2.25 21.09 20.83
C GLU A 24 3.01 21.91 19.79
N GLU A 25 3.72 21.25 18.87
CA GLU A 25 4.41 21.94 17.79
C GLU A 25 3.45 22.64 16.83
N ALA A 26 2.30 22.04 16.51
CA ALA A 26 1.29 22.62 15.64
C ALA A 26 0.64 23.86 16.23
N VAL A 27 0.36 23.86 17.54
CA VAL A 27 -0.18 25.03 18.27
C VAL A 27 0.84 26.15 18.30
N ASN A 28 2.11 25.83 18.55
CA ASN A 28 3.19 26.84 18.62
C ASN A 28 3.58 27.39 17.24
N ASN A 29 3.30 26.68 16.16
CA ASN A 29 3.66 27.05 14.81
C ASN A 29 2.46 26.96 13.83
N PRO A 30 1.45 27.82 13.96
CA PRO A 30 0.20 27.71 13.19
C PRO A 30 0.35 27.91 11.69
N LYS A 31 1.50 28.40 11.22
CA LYS A 31 1.82 28.56 9.78
C LYS A 31 2.48 27.34 9.14
N LYS A 32 2.82 26.32 9.94
CA LYS A 32 3.39 25.07 9.45
C LYS A 32 2.33 24.00 9.36
N ASP A 33 2.34 23.25 8.27
CA ASP A 33 1.52 22.06 8.11
C ASP A 33 2.29 20.83 8.59
N TYR A 34 1.59 19.99 9.33
CA TYR A 34 2.10 18.73 9.85
C TYR A 34 1.31 17.58 9.25
N ILE A 35 1.99 16.57 8.77
CA ILE A 35 1.37 15.36 8.23
C ILE A 35 1.69 14.19 9.15
N MET A 36 0.66 13.56 9.69
CA MET A 36 0.77 12.34 10.48
C MET A 36 0.32 11.15 9.64
N ILE A 37 1.26 10.26 9.31
CA ILE A 37 0.96 9.08 8.51
C ILE A 37 0.68 7.90 9.45
N VAL A 38 -0.47 7.27 9.26
CA VAL A 38 -0.93 6.12 10.05
C VAL A 38 -1.50 5.03 9.13
N PRO A 39 -1.58 3.77 9.56
CA PRO A 39 -2.31 2.75 8.82
C PRO A 39 -3.76 3.17 8.56
N GLU A 40 -4.31 2.81 7.38
CA GLU A 40 -5.64 3.24 6.92
C GLU A 40 -6.73 3.06 7.98
N GLN A 41 -6.74 1.90 8.63
CA GLN A 41 -7.73 1.54 9.65
C GLN A 41 -7.69 2.42 10.91
N PHE A 42 -6.59 3.11 11.16
CA PHE A 42 -6.42 3.96 12.35
C PHE A 42 -6.60 5.45 12.07
N THR A 43 -6.81 5.86 10.82
CA THR A 43 -6.90 7.29 10.45
C THR A 43 -7.99 8.02 11.23
N MET A 44 -9.21 7.48 11.24
CA MET A 44 -10.34 8.09 11.94
C MET A 44 -10.13 8.12 13.46
N GLN A 45 -9.61 7.04 14.05
CA GLN A 45 -9.36 7.00 15.48
C GLN A 45 -8.29 8.01 15.88
N THR A 46 -7.20 8.07 15.11
CA THR A 46 -6.12 9.04 15.36
C THR A 46 -6.62 10.48 15.23
N GLN A 47 -7.45 10.79 14.23
CA GLN A 47 -8.06 12.13 14.12
C GLN A 47 -8.90 12.48 15.35
N LYS A 48 -9.74 11.55 15.82
CA LYS A 48 -10.53 11.76 17.04
C LYS A 48 -9.65 12.00 18.28
N ASP A 49 -8.56 11.25 18.40
CA ASP A 49 -7.64 11.38 19.53
C ASP A 49 -6.88 12.72 19.46
N MET A 50 -6.45 13.15 18.27
CA MET A 50 -5.81 14.44 18.05
C MET A 50 -6.75 15.61 18.39
N ILE A 51 -8.04 15.54 18.03
CA ILE A 51 -9.04 16.55 18.39
C ILE A 51 -9.22 16.66 19.90
N LYS A 52 -9.21 15.54 20.63
CA LYS A 52 -9.32 15.54 22.11
C LYS A 52 -8.12 16.21 22.79
N ILE A 53 -6.94 16.08 22.20
CA ILE A 53 -5.69 16.66 22.71
C ILE A 53 -5.60 18.15 22.37
N SER A 54 -6.25 18.58 21.28
CA SER A 54 -6.20 19.96 20.83
C SER A 54 -6.88 20.91 21.81
N PRO A 55 -6.22 22.00 22.24
CA PRO A 55 -6.80 22.98 23.15
C PRO A 55 -8.07 23.65 22.63
N GLY A 56 -8.22 23.77 21.31
CA GLY A 56 -9.37 24.40 20.65
C GLY A 56 -10.42 23.42 20.15
N HIS A 57 -10.33 22.13 20.48
CA HIS A 57 -11.20 21.07 19.95
C HIS A 57 -11.29 21.03 18.40
N GLY A 58 -10.26 21.54 17.74
CA GLY A 58 -10.13 21.53 16.27
C GLY A 58 -8.66 21.34 15.86
N ILE A 59 -8.46 20.80 14.66
CA ILE A 59 -7.13 20.63 14.08
C ILE A 59 -7.11 21.44 12.79
N MET A 60 -6.30 22.49 12.75
CA MET A 60 -6.22 23.37 11.58
C MET A 60 -5.05 23.01 10.65
N ASN A 61 -3.90 22.66 11.23
CA ASN A 61 -2.64 22.49 10.52
C ASN A 61 -1.99 21.11 10.76
N VAL A 62 -2.75 20.12 11.21
CA VAL A 62 -2.31 18.72 11.31
C VAL A 62 -3.23 17.85 10.46
N ASP A 63 -2.67 17.21 9.44
CA ASP A 63 -3.38 16.31 8.55
C ASP A 63 -3.01 14.85 8.89
N VAL A 64 -4.01 14.06 9.28
CA VAL A 64 -3.84 12.63 9.60
C VAL A 64 -4.30 11.82 8.41
N GLN A 65 -3.39 11.13 7.76
CA GLN A 65 -3.68 10.38 6.55
C GLN A 65 -2.88 9.07 6.46
N SER A 66 -3.32 8.19 5.58
CA SER A 66 -2.59 6.98 5.24
C SER A 66 -1.64 7.21 4.05
N PHE A 67 -0.74 6.26 3.81
CA PHE A 67 0.11 6.30 2.61
C PHE A 67 -0.70 6.36 1.31
N VAL A 68 -1.83 5.67 1.24
CA VAL A 68 -2.71 5.69 0.07
C VAL A 68 -3.27 7.09 -0.16
N ARG A 69 -3.78 7.74 0.88
CA ARG A 69 -4.31 9.12 0.79
C ARG A 69 -3.21 10.12 0.44
N LEU A 70 -2.02 9.95 1.02
CA LEU A 70 -0.87 10.77 0.67
C LEU A 70 -0.50 10.61 -0.80
N ALA A 71 -0.48 9.39 -1.34
CA ALA A 71 -0.23 9.15 -2.75
C ALA A 71 -1.26 9.84 -3.66
N TYR A 72 -2.55 9.74 -3.35
CA TYR A 72 -3.60 10.44 -4.10
C TYR A 72 -3.44 11.97 -4.05
N ARG A 73 -3.06 12.51 -2.90
CA ARG A 73 -2.78 13.93 -2.76
C ARG A 73 -1.62 14.35 -3.67
N VAL A 74 -0.51 13.60 -3.63
CA VAL A 74 0.65 13.86 -4.50
C VAL A 74 0.25 13.79 -5.98
N PHE A 75 -0.51 12.78 -6.40
CA PHE A 75 -0.98 12.65 -7.78
C PHE A 75 -1.86 13.83 -8.19
N SER A 76 -2.74 14.29 -7.30
CA SER A 76 -3.58 15.46 -7.54
C SER A 76 -2.76 16.75 -7.69
N GLU A 77 -1.75 16.94 -6.84
CA GLU A 77 -0.89 18.14 -6.85
C GLU A 77 0.09 18.14 -8.04
N THR A 78 0.56 16.98 -8.46
CA THR A 78 1.50 16.84 -9.60
C THR A 78 0.84 16.77 -10.97
N GLY A 79 -0.51 16.80 -11.01
CA GLY A 79 -1.25 16.75 -12.27
C GLY A 79 -1.22 15.38 -12.95
N VAL A 80 -0.76 14.33 -12.27
CA VAL A 80 -0.92 12.93 -12.68
C VAL A 80 -2.39 12.55 -12.47
N GLY A 81 -3.28 13.29 -13.18
CA GLY A 81 -4.70 13.26 -12.95
C GLY A 81 -5.37 11.98 -13.43
N ASN A 82 -6.48 11.65 -12.79
CA ASN A 82 -7.48 10.66 -13.18
C ASN A 82 -6.96 9.25 -13.50
N LEU A 83 -6.01 8.76 -12.73
CA LEU A 83 -5.71 7.33 -12.73
C LEU A 83 -6.96 6.58 -12.26
N SER A 84 -7.61 5.88 -13.16
CA SER A 84 -8.66 4.94 -12.80
C SER A 84 -8.03 3.77 -12.07
N VAL A 85 -8.18 3.76 -10.74
CA VAL A 85 -7.66 2.68 -9.91
C VAL A 85 -8.61 1.51 -9.99
N LEU A 86 -8.11 0.39 -10.48
CA LEU A 86 -8.85 -0.87 -10.50
C LEU A 86 -9.00 -1.41 -9.09
N ASP A 87 -10.23 -1.71 -8.71
CA ASP A 87 -10.51 -2.50 -7.52
C ASP A 87 -10.13 -3.98 -7.73
N ASP A 88 -10.23 -4.77 -6.69
CA ASP A 88 -9.86 -6.19 -6.76
C ASP A 88 -10.70 -6.98 -7.78
N LEU A 89 -11.97 -6.63 -7.92
CA LEU A 89 -12.84 -7.27 -8.91
C LEU A 89 -12.42 -6.92 -10.34
N GLY A 90 -12.14 -5.66 -10.59
CA GLY A 90 -11.63 -5.20 -11.89
C GLY A 90 -10.32 -5.87 -12.28
N LYS A 91 -9.38 -6.03 -11.32
CA LYS A 91 -8.14 -6.78 -11.54
C LYS A 91 -8.40 -8.24 -11.91
N ILE A 92 -9.30 -8.92 -11.19
CA ILE A 92 -9.69 -10.31 -11.46
C ILE A 92 -10.31 -10.43 -12.87
N MET A 93 -11.18 -9.49 -13.26
CA MET A 93 -11.81 -9.52 -14.58
C MET A 93 -10.79 -9.34 -15.72
N ILE A 94 -9.85 -8.41 -15.57
CA ILE A 94 -8.78 -8.22 -16.57
C ILE A 94 -7.89 -9.45 -16.65
N LEU A 95 -7.45 -9.99 -15.50
CA LEU A 95 -6.65 -11.22 -15.47
C LEU A 95 -7.38 -12.38 -16.14
N LYS A 96 -8.65 -12.58 -15.84
CA LYS A 96 -9.47 -13.63 -16.48
C LYS A 96 -9.51 -13.47 -18.00
N LYS A 97 -9.66 -12.24 -18.48
CA LYS A 97 -9.64 -11.94 -19.92
C LYS A 97 -8.27 -12.25 -20.55
N VAL A 98 -7.19 -11.73 -19.96
CA VAL A 98 -5.82 -11.91 -20.48
C VAL A 98 -5.40 -13.37 -20.47
N LEU A 99 -5.62 -14.07 -19.35
CA LEU A 99 -5.32 -15.49 -19.24
C LEU A 99 -6.16 -16.35 -20.20
N GLY A 100 -7.43 -15.96 -20.44
CA GLY A 100 -8.29 -16.63 -21.41
C GLY A 100 -7.82 -16.47 -22.85
N GLN A 101 -7.29 -15.31 -23.21
CA GLN A 101 -6.74 -15.03 -24.53
C GLN A 101 -5.42 -15.78 -24.81
N ASN A 102 -4.61 -16.00 -23.77
CA ASN A 102 -3.30 -16.66 -23.88
C ASN A 102 -3.31 -18.09 -23.34
N LYS A 103 -4.47 -18.72 -23.27
CA LYS A 103 -4.66 -20.04 -22.65
C LYS A 103 -3.73 -21.13 -23.19
N ASP A 104 -3.45 -21.09 -24.49
CA ASP A 104 -2.66 -22.12 -25.18
C ASP A 104 -1.15 -21.96 -24.90
N GLU A 105 -0.72 -20.76 -24.53
CA GLU A 105 0.67 -20.46 -24.15
C GLU A 105 0.95 -20.82 -22.68
N LEU A 106 -0.10 -20.88 -21.83
CA LEU A 106 0.00 -21.15 -20.41
C LEU A 106 0.06 -22.66 -20.12
N LYS A 107 1.23 -23.24 -20.21
CA LYS A 107 1.47 -24.69 -20.04
C LYS A 107 0.94 -25.27 -18.73
N TYR A 108 1.05 -24.55 -17.65
CA TYR A 108 0.67 -25.04 -16.31
C TYR A 108 -0.67 -24.48 -15.86
N PHE A 109 -0.95 -23.25 -16.17
CA PHE A 109 -2.09 -22.48 -15.67
C PHE A 109 -3.35 -22.59 -16.55
N GLY A 110 -3.21 -22.93 -17.83
CA GLY A 110 -4.31 -22.95 -18.79
C GLY A 110 -5.51 -23.83 -18.43
N ARG A 111 -5.29 -24.91 -17.66
CA ARG A 111 -6.36 -25.85 -17.27
C ARG A 111 -7.28 -25.33 -16.16
N ASN A 112 -6.83 -24.39 -15.34
CA ASN A 112 -7.53 -23.93 -14.15
C ASN A 112 -8.08 -22.50 -14.25
N ILE A 113 -7.97 -21.85 -15.41
CA ILE A 113 -8.38 -20.45 -15.64
C ILE A 113 -9.85 -20.19 -15.32
N ASN A 114 -10.70 -21.21 -15.41
CA ASN A 114 -12.13 -21.06 -15.13
C ASN A 114 -12.49 -21.14 -13.64
N LYS A 115 -11.52 -21.37 -12.75
CA LYS A 115 -11.74 -21.43 -11.31
C LYS A 115 -11.46 -20.08 -10.68
N ASP A 116 -12.49 -19.43 -10.14
CA ASP A 116 -12.38 -18.08 -9.58
C ASP A 116 -11.35 -17.98 -8.43
N GLY A 117 -11.23 -18.98 -7.57
CA GLY A 117 -10.21 -19.01 -6.52
C GLY A 117 -8.79 -19.02 -7.07
N TYR A 118 -8.58 -19.65 -8.20
CA TYR A 118 -7.27 -19.69 -8.86
C TYR A 118 -6.83 -18.35 -9.43
N ILE A 119 -7.73 -17.61 -10.07
CA ILE A 119 -7.45 -16.27 -10.58
C ILE A 119 -7.17 -15.30 -9.43
N SER A 120 -7.88 -15.46 -8.32
CA SER A 120 -7.64 -14.68 -7.12
C SER A 120 -6.24 -14.91 -6.53
N GLU A 121 -5.74 -16.15 -6.55
CA GLU A 121 -4.36 -16.48 -6.15
C GLU A 121 -3.32 -15.84 -7.08
N ILE A 122 -3.53 -15.92 -8.39
CA ILE A 122 -2.65 -15.26 -9.37
C ILE A 122 -2.62 -13.75 -9.14
N LYS A 123 -3.80 -13.12 -8.94
CA LYS A 123 -3.91 -11.69 -8.62
C LYS A 123 -3.08 -11.35 -7.37
N SER A 124 -3.20 -12.15 -6.33
CA SER A 124 -2.48 -11.92 -5.08
C SER A 124 -0.97 -12.05 -5.27
N PHE A 125 -0.54 -13.07 -5.99
CA PHE A 125 0.87 -13.29 -6.31
C PHE A 125 1.45 -12.15 -7.15
N MET A 126 0.76 -11.70 -8.20
CA MET A 126 1.18 -10.55 -9.00
C MET A 126 1.24 -9.26 -8.17
N SER A 127 0.26 -9.05 -7.29
CA SER A 127 0.26 -7.88 -6.40
C SER A 127 1.45 -7.90 -5.44
N GLU A 128 1.82 -9.07 -4.95
CA GLU A 128 2.99 -9.26 -4.10
C GLU A 128 4.30 -8.99 -4.85
N LEU A 129 4.46 -9.50 -6.07
CA LEU A 129 5.62 -9.21 -6.92
C LEU A 129 5.79 -7.70 -7.15
N ILE A 130 4.71 -7.02 -7.51
CA ILE A 130 4.71 -5.56 -7.72
C ILE A 130 5.06 -4.83 -6.41
N GLN A 131 4.53 -5.26 -5.28
CA GLN A 131 4.81 -4.66 -3.98
C GLN A 131 6.28 -4.78 -3.58
N TYR A 132 6.95 -5.88 -3.95
CA TYR A 132 8.38 -6.06 -3.76
C TYR A 132 9.24 -5.43 -4.86
N GLY A 133 8.63 -4.75 -5.81
CA GLY A 133 9.33 -4.07 -6.91
C GLY A 133 9.95 -5.04 -7.91
N ALA A 134 9.44 -6.28 -7.99
CA ALA A 134 9.92 -7.24 -8.97
C ALA A 134 9.50 -6.77 -10.38
N ASP A 135 10.48 -6.38 -11.16
CA ASP A 135 10.36 -6.10 -12.58
C ASP A 135 10.60 -7.37 -13.42
N GLU A 136 10.53 -7.22 -14.73
CA GLU A 136 10.71 -8.32 -15.68
C GLU A 136 12.09 -8.98 -15.54
N ASP A 137 13.14 -8.18 -15.32
CA ASP A 137 14.51 -8.68 -15.14
C ASP A 137 14.65 -9.48 -13.83
N GLU A 138 13.96 -9.06 -12.78
CA GLU A 138 13.96 -9.78 -11.50
C GLU A 138 13.20 -11.11 -11.62
N ILE A 139 12.09 -11.12 -12.31
CA ILE A 139 11.32 -12.34 -12.59
C ILE A 139 12.16 -13.31 -13.43
N GLU A 140 12.87 -12.85 -14.45
CA GLU A 140 13.80 -13.69 -15.21
C GLU A 140 14.92 -14.28 -14.34
N ARG A 141 15.49 -13.48 -13.42
CA ARG A 141 16.49 -13.96 -12.46
C ARG A 141 15.92 -15.04 -11.54
N MET A 142 14.68 -14.85 -11.07
CA MET A 142 13.98 -15.86 -10.25
C MET A 142 13.72 -17.15 -11.03
N ILE A 143 13.35 -17.07 -12.30
CA ILE A 143 13.18 -18.22 -13.20
C ILE A 143 14.51 -18.99 -13.34
N LYS A 144 15.61 -18.30 -13.62
CA LYS A 144 16.95 -18.90 -13.73
C LYS A 144 17.40 -19.56 -12.42
N ALA A 145 17.18 -18.89 -11.28
CA ALA A 145 17.51 -19.42 -9.96
C ALA A 145 16.66 -20.66 -9.58
N SER A 146 15.48 -20.80 -10.15
CA SER A 146 14.56 -21.91 -9.88
C SER A 146 14.77 -23.15 -10.78
N GLU A 147 15.83 -23.22 -11.57
CA GLU A 147 16.11 -24.34 -12.48
C GLU A 147 16.11 -25.71 -11.80
N LYS A 148 16.54 -25.77 -10.54
CA LYS A 148 16.53 -27.00 -9.72
C LYS A 148 15.15 -27.35 -9.16
N LYS A 149 14.14 -26.48 -9.34
CA LYS A 149 12.77 -26.66 -8.84
C LYS A 149 11.78 -26.53 -10.02
N PRO A 150 11.56 -27.58 -10.81
CA PRO A 150 10.81 -27.49 -12.06
C PRO A 150 9.39 -26.95 -11.89
N ILE A 151 8.71 -27.29 -10.79
CA ILE A 151 7.35 -26.79 -10.51
C ILE A 151 7.35 -25.26 -10.29
N LEU A 152 8.35 -24.72 -9.58
CA LEU A 152 8.48 -23.29 -9.34
C LEU A 152 8.84 -22.54 -10.62
N LYS A 153 9.76 -23.09 -11.42
CA LYS A 153 10.12 -22.55 -12.73
C LYS A 153 8.89 -22.40 -13.64
N TYR A 154 8.05 -23.44 -13.75
CA TYR A 154 6.84 -23.40 -14.56
C TYR A 154 5.75 -22.47 -14.03
N LYS A 155 5.77 -22.13 -12.75
CA LYS A 155 4.85 -21.15 -12.16
C LYS A 155 5.25 -19.71 -12.43
N LEU A 156 6.54 -19.46 -12.67
CA LEU A 156 7.07 -18.13 -12.93
C LEU A 156 7.13 -17.79 -14.43
N GLN A 157 7.11 -18.78 -15.31
CA GLN A 157 6.99 -18.64 -16.76
C GLN A 157 5.54 -18.37 -17.19
#